data_9b9566b0e45848bf9cec7dbd9c3c12e3
#
_entry.id   9b9566b0e45848bf9cec7dbd9c3c12e3
#
_cell.length_a   1.000
_cell.length_b   1.000
_cell.length_c   1.000
_cell.angle_alpha   90.00
_cell.angle_beta   90.00
_cell.angle_gamma   90.00
#
_symmetry.space_group_name_H-M   'P 1'
#
loop_
_entity.id
_entity.type
_entity.pdbx_description
1 polymer ?
#
loop_
_entity_poly.entity_id
_entity_poly.type
_entity_poly.pdbx_seq_one_letter_code
_entity_poly.pdbx_strand_id
1 'polypeptide(L)'
;MFGLTRPIVLAPLGGGATSGRLASAVNAAGGLGLFGGIYSAGPAWIREQVRFMRERTTKPFGVGFITEQIPQRIENFRACLDERIPVFAFSFGDPTTYVAEAKRVGARVLCQVQTPEAARLALDLGTDVLVAQGNEAGGHTGRLGTLPFLAQVLD
;
A
#
# COMPACT_ATOMS: atom_id res chain seq x y z
N MET A 1 16.13 0.32 -1.25
CA MET A 1 14.86 1.05 -1.19
C MET A 1 14.26 0.88 0.21
N PHE A 2 13.64 1.90 0.79
CA PHE A 2 13.05 1.93 2.16
C PHE A 2 13.97 1.55 3.34
N GLY A 3 15.25 1.33 3.15
CA GLY A 3 16.18 0.91 4.22
C GLY A 3 15.88 -0.47 4.82
N LEU A 4 15.24 -1.36 4.04
CA LEU A 4 14.90 -2.71 4.47
C LEU A 4 16.15 -3.58 4.58
N THR A 5 16.22 -4.39 5.63
CA THR A 5 17.24 -5.43 5.77
C THR A 5 16.73 -6.79 5.30
N ARG A 6 15.42 -6.91 5.09
CA ARG A 6 14.75 -8.07 4.51
C ARG A 6 13.80 -7.60 3.41
N PRO A 7 13.81 -8.20 2.21
CA PRO A 7 12.96 -7.79 1.09
C PRO A 7 11.52 -8.32 1.23
N ILE A 8 10.89 -7.97 2.35
CA ILE A 8 9.54 -8.43 2.70
C ILE A 8 8.67 -7.21 2.97
N VAL A 9 7.49 -7.19 2.34
CA VAL A 9 6.46 -6.18 2.55
C VAL A 9 5.21 -6.86 3.10
N LEU A 10 4.67 -6.35 4.20
CA LEU A 10 3.41 -6.83 4.75
C LEU A 10 2.25 -6.40 3.85
N ALA A 11 1.44 -7.36 3.41
CA ALA A 11 0.21 -7.04 2.67
C ALA A 11 -0.78 -6.25 3.55
N PRO A 12 -1.29 -5.10 3.10
CA PRO A 12 -2.20 -4.27 3.87
C PRO A 12 -3.64 -4.78 3.79
N LEU A 13 -4.00 -5.74 4.64
CA LEU A 13 -5.34 -6.31 4.68
C LEU A 13 -6.34 -5.34 5.32
N GLY A 14 -7.47 -5.13 4.64
CA GLY A 14 -8.57 -4.30 5.15
C GLY A 14 -9.28 -4.87 6.39
N GLY A 15 -10.32 -4.15 6.87
CA GLY A 15 -11.13 -4.61 8.00
C GLY A 15 -10.38 -4.69 9.34
N GLY A 16 -9.22 -4.02 9.46
CA GLY A 16 -8.40 -4.05 10.68
C GLY A 16 -7.53 -5.30 10.83
N ALA A 17 -7.53 -6.22 9.85
CA ALA A 17 -6.72 -7.44 9.89
C ALA A 17 -5.21 -7.15 9.97
N THR A 18 -4.73 -6.14 9.23
CA THR A 18 -3.40 -5.58 9.43
C THR A 18 -3.50 -4.22 10.12
N SER A 19 -3.09 -4.18 11.37
CA SER A 19 -3.03 -2.98 12.20
C SER A 19 -1.59 -2.49 12.37
N GLY A 20 -1.41 -1.33 12.99
CA GLY A 20 -0.11 -0.82 13.36
C GLY A 20 0.70 -1.79 14.23
N ARG A 21 0.03 -2.63 15.02
CA ARG A 21 0.68 -3.66 15.84
C ARG A 21 1.42 -4.70 14.98
N LEU A 22 0.75 -5.25 13.96
CA LEU A 22 1.39 -6.22 13.06
C LEU A 22 2.42 -5.53 12.17
N ALA A 23 2.10 -4.34 11.64
CA ALA A 23 3.01 -3.55 10.83
C ALA A 23 4.31 -3.20 11.58
N SER A 24 4.24 -2.83 12.86
CA SER A 24 5.43 -2.54 13.67
C SER A 24 6.29 -3.78 13.94
N ALA A 25 5.69 -4.95 14.11
CA ALA A 25 6.41 -6.21 14.25
C ALA A 25 7.20 -6.57 12.98
N VAL A 26 6.59 -6.36 11.79
CA VAL A 26 7.29 -6.56 10.50
C VAL A 26 8.43 -5.55 10.33
N ASN A 27 8.23 -4.28 10.71
CA ASN A 27 9.31 -3.28 10.68
C ASN A 27 10.46 -3.64 11.62
N ALA A 28 10.16 -4.14 12.82
CA ALA A 28 11.18 -4.59 13.76
C ALA A 28 11.99 -5.77 13.21
N ALA A 29 11.35 -6.68 12.47
CA ALA A 29 11.99 -7.79 11.79
C ALA A 29 12.77 -7.37 10.52
N GLY A 30 12.75 -6.11 10.12
CA GLY A 30 13.52 -5.58 8.99
C GLY A 30 12.77 -5.49 7.66
N GLY A 31 11.47 -5.77 7.63
CA GLY A 31 10.59 -5.61 6.48
C GLY A 31 9.91 -4.23 6.43
N LEU A 32 9.02 -4.03 5.46
CA LEU A 32 8.14 -2.87 5.38
C LEU A 32 6.75 -3.23 5.93
N GLY A 33 6.39 -2.65 7.06
CA GLY A 33 5.07 -2.81 7.65
C GLY A 33 4.06 -1.88 6.99
N LEU A 34 2.97 -2.46 6.47
CA LEU A 34 1.82 -1.71 5.97
C LEU A 34 0.57 -2.11 6.77
N PHE A 35 -0.28 -1.15 7.10
CA PHE A 35 -1.60 -1.44 7.66
C PHE A 35 -2.71 -1.13 6.65
N GLY A 36 -3.89 -1.72 6.83
CA GLY A 36 -5.01 -1.54 5.92
C GLY A 36 -5.75 -0.23 6.16
N GLY A 37 -5.89 0.62 5.14
CA GLY A 37 -6.62 1.90 5.21
C GLY A 37 -8.14 1.76 5.08
N ILE A 38 -8.62 0.65 4.53
CA ILE A 38 -10.04 0.38 4.35
C ILE A 38 -10.61 -0.27 5.62
N TYR A 39 -11.07 0.56 6.54
CA TYR A 39 -11.68 0.11 7.80
C TYR A 39 -12.83 1.01 8.23
N SER A 40 -13.89 0.41 8.74
CA SER A 40 -15.12 1.11 9.12
C SER A 40 -14.99 1.99 10.37
N ALA A 41 -13.96 1.77 11.20
CA ALA A 41 -13.72 2.57 12.40
C ALA A 41 -13.28 4.02 12.12
N GLY A 42 -13.03 4.37 10.86
CA GLY A 42 -12.86 5.74 10.42
C GLY A 42 -11.52 6.39 10.74
N PRO A 43 -11.41 7.72 10.56
CA PRO A 43 -10.16 8.48 10.67
C PRO A 43 -9.49 8.42 12.05
N ALA A 44 -10.27 8.30 13.12
CA ALA A 44 -9.71 8.21 14.47
C ALA A 44 -8.84 6.95 14.63
N TRP A 45 -9.29 5.82 14.09
CA TRP A 45 -8.51 4.59 14.08
C TRP A 45 -7.23 4.75 13.26
N ILE A 46 -7.28 5.41 12.08
CA ILE A 46 -6.08 5.69 11.27
C ILE A 46 -5.03 6.44 12.11
N ARG A 47 -5.43 7.53 12.76
CA ARG A 47 -4.52 8.33 13.60
C ARG A 47 -3.94 7.53 14.77
N GLU A 48 -4.73 6.64 15.36
CA GLU A 48 -4.28 5.71 16.39
C GLU A 48 -3.19 4.77 15.84
N GLN A 49 -3.39 4.15 14.66
CA GLN A 49 -2.39 3.28 14.05
C GLN A 49 -1.09 4.04 13.75
N VAL A 50 -1.19 5.26 13.21
CA VAL A 50 -0.02 6.09 12.90
C VAL A 50 0.75 6.45 14.17
N ARG A 51 0.06 6.88 15.22
CA ARG A 51 0.69 7.14 16.53
C ARG A 51 1.40 5.89 17.05
N PHE A 52 0.71 4.75 17.04
CA PHE A 52 1.25 3.47 17.50
C PHE A 52 2.54 3.10 16.74
N MET A 53 2.57 3.32 15.42
CA MET A 53 3.76 3.07 14.60
C MET A 53 4.90 4.01 14.97
N ARG A 54 4.63 5.33 15.04
CA ARG A 54 5.66 6.34 15.36
C ARG A 54 6.33 6.15 16.72
N GLU A 55 5.59 5.63 17.69
CA GLU A 55 6.16 5.29 19.01
C GLU A 55 7.12 4.08 18.98
N ARG A 56 7.06 3.24 17.95
CA ARG A 56 7.75 1.94 17.89
C ARG A 56 8.79 1.82 16.80
N THR A 57 8.76 2.70 15.80
CA THR A 57 9.72 2.64 14.70
C THR A 57 10.06 4.02 14.17
N THR A 58 11.34 4.22 13.85
CA THR A 58 11.83 5.37 13.07
C THR A 58 11.96 5.03 11.60
N LYS A 59 11.74 3.74 11.22
CA LYS A 59 11.79 3.28 9.83
C LYS A 59 10.49 3.63 9.10
N PRO A 60 10.52 3.76 7.77
CA PRO A 60 9.32 3.94 6.98
C PRO A 60 8.29 2.83 7.25
N PHE A 61 7.04 3.21 7.32
CA PHE A 61 5.87 2.33 7.34
C PHE A 61 4.82 2.88 6.40
N GLY A 62 3.76 2.13 6.13
CA GLY A 62 2.78 2.60 5.18
C GLY A 62 1.36 2.13 5.44
N VAL A 63 0.50 2.56 4.53
CA VAL A 63 -0.91 2.21 4.50
C VAL A 63 -1.29 1.73 3.10
N GLY A 64 -2.18 0.76 3.01
CA GLY A 64 -2.66 0.26 1.72
C GLY A 64 -4.16 0.39 1.55
N PHE A 65 -4.56 0.61 0.30
CA PHE A 65 -5.94 0.80 -0.11
C PHE A 65 -6.27 -0.08 -1.30
N ILE A 66 -7.45 -0.69 -1.28
CA ILE A 66 -8.14 -1.11 -2.50
C ILE A 66 -8.69 0.18 -3.11
N THR A 67 -8.14 0.60 -4.24
CA THR A 67 -8.38 1.93 -4.84
C THR A 67 -9.86 2.19 -5.08
N GLU A 68 -10.58 1.21 -5.61
CA GLU A 68 -12.02 1.30 -5.88
C GLU A 68 -12.88 1.52 -4.62
N GLN A 69 -12.34 1.22 -3.44
CA GLN A 69 -13.05 1.38 -2.16
C GLN A 69 -12.72 2.71 -1.46
N ILE A 70 -11.76 3.48 -1.96
CA ILE A 70 -11.40 4.77 -1.35
C ILE A 70 -12.59 5.75 -1.33
N PRO A 71 -13.43 5.88 -2.37
CA PRO A 71 -14.57 6.79 -2.32
C PRO A 71 -15.51 6.55 -1.14
N GLN A 72 -15.73 5.28 -0.73
CA GLN A 72 -16.57 4.94 0.42
C GLN A 72 -15.86 5.17 1.76
N ARG A 73 -14.55 5.42 1.75
CA ARG A 73 -13.69 5.62 2.92
C ARG A 73 -12.73 6.79 2.71
N ILE A 74 -13.17 7.80 1.97
CA ILE A 74 -12.31 8.95 1.60
C ILE A 74 -11.74 9.66 2.82
N GLU A 75 -12.46 9.67 3.93
CA GLU A 75 -12.00 10.30 5.17
C GLU A 75 -10.78 9.59 5.76
N ASN A 76 -10.69 8.24 5.60
CA ASN A 76 -9.52 7.49 6.02
C ASN A 76 -8.30 7.85 5.17
N PHE A 77 -8.50 7.97 3.86
CA PHE A 77 -7.43 8.36 2.94
C PHE A 77 -6.93 9.78 3.26
N ARG A 78 -7.85 10.74 3.47
CA ARG A 78 -7.51 12.10 3.88
C ARG A 78 -6.74 12.13 5.20
N ALA A 79 -7.18 11.36 6.20
CA ALA A 79 -6.45 11.25 7.46
C ALA A 79 -5.02 10.72 7.27
N CYS A 80 -4.81 9.79 6.34
CA CYS A 80 -3.47 9.31 6.01
C CYS A 80 -2.60 10.39 5.37
N LEU A 81 -3.18 11.24 4.52
CA LEU A 81 -2.47 12.39 3.93
C LEU A 81 -2.12 13.45 5.00
N ASP A 82 -3.08 13.79 5.88
CA ASP A 82 -2.87 14.74 6.99
C ASP A 82 -1.74 14.26 7.90
N GLU A 83 -1.71 12.97 8.19
CA GLU A 83 -0.67 12.33 8.98
C GLU A 83 0.67 12.17 8.22
N ARG A 84 0.74 12.55 6.94
CA ARG A 84 1.95 12.42 6.12
C ARG A 84 2.59 11.04 6.24
N ILE A 85 1.79 9.99 6.05
CA ILE A 85 2.30 8.61 6.08
C ILE A 85 3.35 8.45 4.97
N PRO A 86 4.54 7.88 5.28
CA PRO A 86 5.65 7.89 4.33
C PRO A 86 5.48 6.95 3.13
N VAL A 87 4.56 5.97 3.20
CA VAL A 87 4.35 5.01 2.11
C VAL A 87 2.86 4.75 1.90
N PHE A 88 2.39 4.85 0.66
CA PHE A 88 1.04 4.44 0.25
C PHE A 88 1.13 3.27 -0.73
N ALA A 89 0.25 2.28 -0.55
CA ALA A 89 0.10 1.16 -1.46
C ALA A 89 -1.33 1.16 -2.03
N PHE A 90 -1.44 1.10 -3.36
CA PHE A 90 -2.71 1.06 -4.07
C PHE A 90 -2.84 -0.25 -4.83
N SER A 91 -4.04 -0.81 -4.86
CA SER A 91 -4.37 -2.01 -5.61
C SER A 91 -5.80 -1.92 -6.15
N PHE A 92 -6.04 -2.48 -7.30
CA PHE A 92 -7.35 -2.52 -7.98
C PHE A 92 -7.96 -1.14 -8.28
N GLY A 93 -8.36 -0.93 -9.52
CA GLY A 93 -8.92 0.33 -10.02
C GLY A 93 -7.86 1.35 -10.44
N ASP A 94 -8.32 2.53 -10.78
CA ASP A 94 -7.48 3.64 -11.25
C ASP A 94 -6.92 4.45 -10.07
N PRO A 95 -5.60 4.41 -9.81
CA PRO A 95 -5.00 5.12 -8.70
C PRO A 95 -4.58 6.57 -9.03
N THR A 96 -4.86 7.09 -10.22
CA THR A 96 -4.30 8.35 -10.75
C THR A 96 -4.40 9.51 -9.77
N THR A 97 -5.61 9.80 -9.30
CA THR A 97 -5.85 10.89 -8.34
C THR A 97 -5.11 10.67 -7.03
N TYR A 98 -5.17 9.46 -6.50
CA TYR A 98 -4.63 9.13 -5.18
C TYR A 98 -3.10 9.07 -5.17
N VAL A 99 -2.49 8.61 -6.26
CA VAL A 99 -1.02 8.67 -6.45
C VAL A 99 -0.55 10.13 -6.43
N ALA A 100 -1.22 11.00 -7.18
CA ALA A 100 -0.87 12.43 -7.21
C ALA A 100 -0.98 13.08 -5.82
N GLU A 101 -2.03 12.74 -5.05
CA GLU A 101 -2.22 13.27 -3.70
C GLU A 101 -1.19 12.72 -2.70
N ALA A 102 -0.89 11.44 -2.75
CA ALA A 102 0.14 10.84 -1.90
C ALA A 102 1.53 11.43 -2.18
N LYS A 103 1.89 11.63 -3.46
CA LYS A 103 3.15 12.26 -3.84
C LYS A 103 3.24 13.72 -3.40
N ARG A 104 2.14 14.46 -3.41
CA ARG A 104 2.11 15.86 -2.95
C ARG A 104 2.49 16.03 -1.48
N VAL A 105 2.21 15.02 -0.64
CA VAL A 105 2.64 15.02 0.77
C VAL A 105 4.04 14.42 0.98
N GLY A 106 4.75 14.07 -0.11
CA GLY A 106 6.11 13.54 -0.09
C GLY A 106 6.18 12.02 0.17
N ALA A 107 5.06 11.32 0.06
CA ALA A 107 5.04 9.87 0.24
C ALA A 107 5.62 9.12 -0.97
N ARG A 108 6.17 7.94 -0.73
CA ARG A 108 6.46 6.95 -1.77
C ARG A 108 5.24 6.10 -2.06
N VAL A 109 5.11 5.67 -3.29
CA VAL A 109 3.94 4.95 -3.76
C VAL A 109 4.30 3.57 -4.29
N LEU A 110 3.60 2.55 -3.81
CA LEU A 110 3.56 1.21 -4.37
C LEU A 110 2.24 1.04 -5.13
N CYS A 111 2.29 0.51 -6.36
CA CYS A 111 1.08 0.06 -7.06
C CYS A 111 1.14 -1.45 -7.26
N GLN A 112 0.17 -2.16 -6.73
CA GLN A 112 -0.03 -3.58 -6.99
C GLN A 112 -0.92 -3.72 -8.22
N VAL A 113 -0.41 -4.38 -9.23
CA VAL A 113 -1.01 -4.48 -10.55
C VAL A 113 -1.26 -5.94 -10.93
N GLN A 114 -2.30 -6.18 -11.74
CA GLN A 114 -2.73 -7.51 -12.16
C GLN A 114 -2.77 -7.66 -13.67
N THR A 115 -2.53 -6.57 -14.43
CA THR A 115 -2.49 -6.56 -15.89
C THR A 115 -1.36 -5.68 -16.42
N PRO A 116 -0.87 -5.90 -17.65
CA PRO A 116 0.13 -5.05 -18.27
C PRO A 116 -0.31 -3.58 -18.42
N GLU A 117 -1.60 -3.35 -18.69
CA GLU A 117 -2.17 -2.00 -18.82
C GLU A 117 -2.12 -1.26 -17.49
N ALA A 118 -2.47 -1.93 -16.37
CA ALA A 118 -2.35 -1.36 -15.03
C ALA A 118 -0.89 -1.09 -14.67
N ALA A 119 0.04 -1.93 -15.12
CA ALA A 119 1.47 -1.72 -14.92
C ALA A 119 1.97 -0.46 -15.66
N ARG A 120 1.58 -0.29 -16.93
CA ARG A 120 1.93 0.91 -17.71
C ARG A 120 1.37 2.18 -17.07
N LEU A 121 0.07 2.17 -16.71
CA LEU A 121 -0.55 3.30 -16.00
C LEU A 121 0.23 3.66 -14.73
N ALA A 122 0.56 2.68 -13.91
CA ALA A 122 1.31 2.93 -12.68
C ALA A 122 2.71 3.49 -12.95
N LEU A 123 3.39 3.05 -14.01
CA LEU A 123 4.68 3.61 -14.44
C LEU A 123 4.53 5.06 -14.89
N ASP A 124 3.54 5.38 -15.72
CA ASP A 124 3.26 6.72 -16.21
C ASP A 124 2.96 7.70 -15.07
N LEU A 125 2.32 7.23 -14.01
CA LEU A 125 2.10 7.97 -12.77
C LEU A 125 3.37 8.16 -11.93
N GLY A 126 4.48 7.56 -12.34
CA GLY A 126 5.76 7.62 -11.63
C GLY A 126 5.74 6.90 -10.29
N THR A 127 5.07 5.76 -10.20
CA THR A 127 5.08 4.90 -9.01
C THR A 127 6.51 4.50 -8.64
N ASP A 128 6.84 4.48 -7.35
CA ASP A 128 8.18 4.11 -6.88
C ASP A 128 8.43 2.60 -6.93
N VAL A 129 7.37 1.79 -6.77
CA VAL A 129 7.44 0.33 -6.80
C VAL A 129 6.21 -0.25 -7.49
N LEU A 130 6.43 -1.16 -8.44
CA LEU A 130 5.38 -2.05 -8.95
C LEU A 130 5.41 -3.38 -8.20
N VAL A 131 4.23 -3.85 -7.82
CA VAL A 131 4.03 -5.19 -7.26
C VAL A 131 3.20 -6.00 -8.26
N ALA A 132 3.86 -6.86 -9.03
CA ALA A 132 3.17 -7.76 -9.96
C ALA A 132 2.48 -8.88 -9.17
N GLN A 133 1.15 -8.90 -9.20
CA GLN A 133 0.35 -9.89 -8.49
C GLN A 133 -0.23 -10.92 -9.44
N GLY A 134 0.17 -12.18 -9.27
CA GLY A 134 -0.43 -13.31 -9.97
C GLY A 134 -1.67 -13.86 -9.26
N ASN A 135 -2.40 -14.75 -9.95
CA ASN A 135 -3.62 -15.38 -9.44
C ASN A 135 -3.37 -16.40 -8.33
N GLU A 136 -2.12 -16.80 -8.11
CA GLU A 136 -1.71 -17.67 -7.00
C GLU A 136 -1.62 -16.93 -5.67
N ALA A 137 -1.69 -15.59 -5.69
CA ALA A 137 -1.68 -14.78 -4.48
C ALA A 137 -2.96 -14.97 -3.66
N GLY A 138 -2.87 -14.68 -2.37
CA GLY A 138 -4.03 -14.71 -1.48
C GLY A 138 -4.89 -13.45 -1.57
N GLY A 139 -6.14 -13.55 -1.14
CA GLY A 139 -7.10 -12.44 -1.16
C GLY A 139 -7.67 -12.16 -2.54
N HIS A 140 -7.90 -10.87 -2.85
CA HIS A 140 -8.31 -10.47 -4.19
C HIS A 140 -7.14 -10.65 -5.16
N THR A 141 -7.38 -11.26 -6.31
CA THR A 141 -6.34 -11.53 -7.32
C THR A 141 -6.81 -11.20 -8.74
N GLY A 142 -5.86 -11.11 -9.68
CA GLY A 142 -6.12 -11.08 -11.11
C GLY A 142 -6.35 -12.46 -11.71
N ARG A 143 -6.21 -12.56 -13.02
CA ARG A 143 -6.43 -13.80 -13.80
C ARG A 143 -5.15 -14.43 -14.32
N LEU A 144 -4.06 -13.67 -14.37
CA LEU A 144 -2.77 -14.12 -14.91
C LEU A 144 -1.95 -14.83 -13.83
N GLY A 145 -1.26 -15.89 -14.21
CA GLY A 145 -0.27 -16.51 -13.34
C GLY A 145 0.93 -15.60 -13.08
N THR A 146 1.57 -15.73 -11.92
CA THR A 146 2.65 -14.82 -11.47
C THR A 146 3.82 -14.77 -12.47
N LEU A 147 4.35 -15.91 -12.91
CA LEU A 147 5.52 -15.94 -13.79
C LEU A 147 5.25 -15.37 -15.19
N PRO A 148 4.17 -15.79 -15.90
CA PRO A 148 3.85 -15.18 -17.19
C PRO A 148 3.53 -13.69 -17.10
N PHE A 149 2.89 -13.24 -16.02
CA PHE A 149 2.61 -11.83 -15.82
C PHE A 149 3.88 -11.03 -15.53
N LEU A 150 4.76 -11.54 -14.67
CA LEU A 150 6.02 -10.88 -14.36
C LEU A 150 6.88 -10.67 -15.62
N ALA A 151 6.94 -11.66 -16.52
CA ALA A 151 7.63 -11.52 -17.80
C ALA A 151 7.08 -10.35 -18.61
N GLN A 152 5.73 -10.23 -18.71
CA GLN A 152 5.07 -9.13 -19.44
C GLN A 152 5.29 -7.74 -18.82
N VAL A 153 5.56 -7.67 -17.52
CA VAL A 153 5.83 -6.39 -16.84
C VAL A 153 7.30 -5.96 -17.00
N LEU A 154 8.21 -6.93 -17.22
CA LEU A 154 9.64 -6.67 -17.36
C LEU A 154 10.06 -6.34 -18.80
N ASP A 155 9.24 -6.71 -19.80
CA ASP A 155 9.43 -6.38 -21.23
C ASP A 155 8.98 -4.94 -21.54
#